data_8a2bcdf21752dc465ded4152b5c02dab
#
_entry.id   8a2bcdf21752dc465ded4152b5c02dab
#
_cell.length_a   1.000
_cell.length_b   1.000
_cell.length_c   1.000
_cell.angle_alpha   90.00
_cell.angle_beta   90.00
_cell.angle_gamma   90.00
#
_symmetry.space_group_name_H-M   'P 1'
#
loop_
_entity.id
_entity.type
_entity.pdbx_description
1 polymer ?
#
loop_
_entity_poly.entity_id
_entity_poly.type
_entity_poly.pdbx_seq_one_letter_code
_entity_poly.pdbx_strand_id
1 'polypeptide(L)'
;MKNVKILLSAALVFVGATALAQDFSAPQYEKWGDTPEQREKNILNSNFLKESCDNRDYNAAAHYLNELINSVPTASVSFYQRGAVIYKNKLNRAKSVAEKNTYIDSLMLMYDLRAKYFGDHPKQGAAFILDQKAREYLRYKPSDRKGIREAFRAAIEAGGDNTDPETVVAYFSNLCDDYKNTDEVLPDEIIAEYDRLTPFFEKNPNANEYKAQFDAAFGLSGAASCENLEKLFRGKLEAAPDDEALLAQAVALMSRAKCDGDFYFTLAEKYYAVKPSSETAMFLAQAFQSKGDYAKAIKYLNEALAVEQDPAERQLLLVRIALIDLVANDIPGAASAARQARDLNPEDGVPYYVLAQCYAISAANCGGFAGQATFWAAYDTMSKAIELLPADSEYIESAKTSLNAFRSRFPTSEECFFNELQAGSRYTVTCGTAAGVVTSVRPR
;
A
#
# COMPACT_ATOMS: atom_id res chain seq x y z
N MET A 1 -15.03 -90.96 -2.95
CA MET A 1 -15.19 -91.77 -1.74
C MET A 1 -14.77 -90.96 -0.52
N LYS A 2 -15.60 -91.02 0.48
CA LYS A 2 -15.46 -90.59 1.88
C LYS A 2 -15.55 -89.09 2.19
N ASN A 3 -16.80 -88.76 2.57
CA ASN A 3 -17.19 -87.59 3.38
C ASN A 3 -16.54 -87.56 4.73
N VAL A 4 -16.05 -86.40 5.14
CA VAL A 4 -15.80 -86.12 6.55
C VAL A 4 -16.58 -84.80 6.88
N LYS A 5 -17.65 -85.03 7.63
CA LYS A 5 -18.42 -83.93 8.24
C LYS A 5 -17.65 -83.52 9.48
N ILE A 6 -17.21 -82.24 9.52
CA ILE A 6 -16.70 -81.67 10.75
C ILE A 6 -17.83 -80.76 11.27
N LEU A 7 -18.42 -81.10 12.37
CA LEU A 7 -19.32 -80.30 13.21
C LEU A 7 -18.46 -79.25 13.95
N LEU A 8 -18.63 -78.00 13.59
CA LEU A 8 -18.13 -76.96 14.41
C LEU A 8 -19.28 -76.46 15.32
N SER A 9 -19.13 -76.77 16.59
CA SER A 9 -19.96 -76.24 17.66
C SER A 9 -19.61 -74.74 17.84
N ALA A 10 -20.54 -73.86 17.43
CA ALA A 10 -20.41 -72.42 17.71
C ALA A 10 -20.82 -72.19 19.18
N ALA A 11 -19.84 -72.05 20.07
CA ALA A 11 -20.11 -71.49 21.39
C ALA A 11 -20.33 -69.97 21.25
N LEU A 12 -21.60 -69.57 21.34
CA LEU A 12 -21.95 -68.15 21.53
C LEU A 12 -21.47 -67.70 22.91
N VAL A 13 -20.31 -67.07 22.93
CA VAL A 13 -19.92 -66.26 24.09
C VAL A 13 -20.70 -64.96 24.00
N PHE A 14 -21.81 -64.84 24.76
CA PHE A 14 -22.44 -63.60 25.09
C PHE A 14 -21.44 -62.79 25.98
N VAL A 15 -20.56 -62.03 25.37
CA VAL A 15 -19.91 -60.90 26.06
C VAL A 15 -20.99 -59.85 26.22
N GLY A 16 -21.65 -59.81 27.40
CA GLY A 16 -22.50 -58.72 27.80
C GLY A 16 -21.63 -57.45 27.84
N ALA A 17 -21.62 -56.70 26.71
CA ALA A 17 -21.19 -55.32 26.74
C ALA A 17 -22.23 -54.59 27.60
N THR A 18 -21.93 -54.39 28.88
CA THR A 18 -22.60 -53.34 29.65
C THR A 18 -22.23 -52.06 28.91
N ALA A 19 -23.13 -51.56 28.10
CA ALA A 19 -23.09 -50.22 27.65
C ALA A 19 -23.08 -49.36 28.92
N LEU A 20 -21.92 -48.89 29.33
CA LEU A 20 -21.79 -47.88 30.37
C LEU A 20 -22.59 -46.72 29.81
N ALA A 21 -23.75 -46.42 30.36
CA ALA A 21 -24.52 -45.25 30.01
C ALA A 21 -23.56 -44.04 30.19
N GLN A 22 -23.41 -43.26 29.15
CA GLN A 22 -22.51 -42.11 29.17
C GLN A 22 -23.00 -41.14 30.27
N ASP A 23 -22.15 -40.91 31.28
CA ASP A 23 -22.52 -40.01 32.39
C ASP A 23 -22.33 -38.56 31.99
N PHE A 24 -23.44 -37.93 31.57
CA PHE A 24 -23.48 -36.52 31.19
C PHE A 24 -23.40 -35.55 32.38
N SER A 25 -23.30 -36.06 33.63
CA SER A 25 -23.05 -35.21 34.79
C SER A 25 -21.58 -34.76 34.92
N ALA A 26 -20.68 -35.44 34.20
CA ALA A 26 -19.24 -35.16 34.26
C ALA A 26 -18.88 -33.75 33.76
N PRO A 27 -17.86 -33.07 34.37
CA PRO A 27 -17.51 -31.68 34.05
C PRO A 27 -17.20 -31.39 32.58
N GLN A 28 -16.70 -32.36 31.84
CA GLN A 28 -16.39 -32.21 30.40
C GLN A 28 -17.62 -31.92 29.52
N TYR A 29 -18.83 -32.17 30.04
CA TYR A 29 -20.07 -31.93 29.33
C TYR A 29 -20.77 -30.64 29.76
N GLU A 30 -20.27 -29.87 30.73
CA GLU A 30 -20.89 -28.65 31.26
C GLU A 30 -21.22 -27.62 30.19
N LYS A 31 -20.33 -27.48 29.20
CA LYS A 31 -20.57 -26.57 28.05
C LYS A 31 -21.80 -26.92 27.19
N TRP A 32 -22.39 -28.10 27.37
CA TRP A 32 -23.54 -28.56 26.61
C TRP A 32 -24.89 -28.33 27.30
N GLY A 33 -24.91 -27.73 28.46
CA GLY A 33 -26.14 -27.37 29.18
C GLY A 33 -25.99 -27.49 30.70
N ASP A 34 -27.03 -27.02 31.39
CA ASP A 34 -27.02 -26.94 32.86
C ASP A 34 -27.34 -28.28 33.50
N THR A 35 -28.18 -29.11 32.88
CA THR A 35 -28.55 -30.44 33.37
C THR A 35 -28.05 -31.58 32.51
N PRO A 36 -27.85 -32.80 33.08
CA PRO A 36 -27.45 -33.96 32.28
C PRO A 36 -28.35 -34.24 31.08
N GLU A 37 -29.66 -34.05 31.22
CA GLU A 37 -30.66 -34.26 30.15
C GLU A 37 -30.48 -33.23 29.04
N GLN A 38 -30.25 -31.96 29.37
CA GLN A 38 -29.96 -30.90 28.39
C GLN A 38 -28.63 -31.18 27.66
N ARG A 39 -27.61 -31.63 28.38
CA ARG A 39 -26.30 -31.99 27.82
C ARG A 39 -26.41 -33.13 26.82
N GLU A 40 -27.11 -34.20 27.18
CA GLU A 40 -27.41 -35.34 26.28
C GLU A 40 -28.13 -34.87 25.03
N LYS A 41 -29.24 -34.12 25.17
CA LYS A 41 -30.02 -33.55 24.05
C LYS A 41 -29.16 -32.73 23.11
N ASN A 42 -28.34 -31.82 23.64
CA ASN A 42 -27.55 -30.89 22.83
C ASN A 42 -26.36 -31.61 22.14
N ILE A 43 -25.76 -32.60 22.79
CA ILE A 43 -24.72 -33.46 22.15
C ILE A 43 -25.37 -34.26 21.01
N LEU A 44 -26.56 -34.81 21.22
CA LEU A 44 -27.26 -35.55 20.19
C LEU A 44 -27.64 -34.66 18.99
N ASN A 45 -28.14 -33.44 19.26
CA ASN A 45 -28.41 -32.46 18.24
C ASN A 45 -27.15 -32.04 17.46
N SER A 46 -25.98 -31.94 18.15
CA SER A 46 -24.69 -31.67 17.50
C SER A 46 -24.26 -32.79 16.57
N ASN A 47 -24.52 -34.04 16.93
CA ASN A 47 -24.25 -35.20 16.08
C ASN A 47 -25.20 -35.20 14.87
N PHE A 48 -26.50 -34.96 15.06
CA PHE A 48 -27.46 -34.83 13.96
C PHE A 48 -27.16 -33.65 13.04
N LEU A 49 -26.71 -32.51 13.58
CA LEU A 49 -26.23 -31.39 12.75
C LEU A 49 -25.08 -31.84 11.84
N LYS A 50 -24.09 -32.53 12.40
CA LYS A 50 -22.96 -33.05 11.64
C LYS A 50 -23.42 -34.03 10.56
N GLU A 51 -24.19 -35.04 10.93
CA GLU A 51 -24.71 -36.09 10.02
C GLU A 51 -25.53 -35.46 8.89
N SER A 52 -26.42 -34.52 9.21
CA SER A 52 -27.25 -33.84 8.22
C SER A 52 -26.42 -33.02 7.24
N CYS A 53 -25.33 -32.34 7.71
CA CYS A 53 -24.40 -31.69 6.85
C CYS A 53 -23.66 -32.65 5.93
N ASP A 54 -23.16 -33.77 6.46
CA ASP A 54 -22.44 -34.79 5.70
C ASP A 54 -23.32 -35.42 4.62
N ASN A 55 -24.61 -35.61 4.93
CA ASN A 55 -25.65 -36.11 4.01
C ASN A 55 -26.23 -35.01 3.08
N ARG A 56 -25.79 -33.74 3.21
CA ARG A 56 -26.28 -32.59 2.45
C ARG A 56 -27.77 -32.27 2.62
N ASP A 57 -28.38 -32.75 3.72
CA ASP A 57 -29.72 -32.34 4.13
C ASP A 57 -29.63 -31.03 4.92
N TYR A 58 -29.54 -29.91 4.19
CA TYR A 58 -29.41 -28.59 4.77
C TYR A 58 -30.67 -28.05 5.43
N ASN A 59 -31.82 -28.69 5.26
CA ASN A 59 -33.03 -28.33 5.99
C ASN A 59 -33.02 -28.93 7.40
N ALA A 60 -32.74 -30.21 7.53
CA ALA A 60 -32.54 -30.84 8.83
C ALA A 60 -31.36 -30.22 9.57
N ALA A 61 -30.23 -29.98 8.87
CA ALA A 61 -29.05 -29.32 9.46
C ALA A 61 -29.40 -27.95 10.03
N ALA A 62 -30.15 -27.11 9.33
CA ALA A 62 -30.56 -25.79 9.82
C ALA A 62 -31.48 -25.89 11.06
N HIS A 63 -32.32 -26.89 11.15
CA HIS A 63 -33.16 -27.13 12.33
C HIS A 63 -32.30 -27.40 13.57
N TYR A 64 -31.40 -28.39 13.50
CA TYR A 64 -30.50 -28.70 14.61
C TYR A 64 -29.53 -27.56 14.96
N LEU A 65 -29.07 -26.84 13.96
CA LEU A 65 -28.26 -25.64 14.17
C LEU A 65 -28.99 -24.61 15.02
N ASN A 66 -30.24 -24.28 14.67
CA ASN A 66 -31.04 -23.30 15.40
C ASN A 66 -31.28 -23.73 16.86
N GLU A 67 -31.58 -25.01 17.10
CA GLU A 67 -31.70 -25.53 18.47
C GLU A 67 -30.39 -25.30 19.28
N LEU A 68 -29.23 -25.58 18.68
CA LEU A 68 -27.93 -25.46 19.35
C LEU A 68 -27.53 -24.03 19.61
N ILE A 69 -27.68 -23.12 18.65
CA ILE A 69 -27.29 -21.72 18.84
C ILE A 69 -28.20 -20.98 19.84
N ASN A 70 -29.44 -21.46 20.03
CA ASN A 70 -30.34 -20.90 21.02
C ASN A 70 -30.12 -21.47 22.42
N SER A 71 -29.67 -22.73 22.54
CA SER A 71 -29.50 -23.38 23.83
C SER A 71 -28.07 -23.32 24.37
N VAL A 72 -27.07 -23.53 23.53
CA VAL A 72 -25.64 -23.62 23.93
C VAL A 72 -24.70 -22.93 22.93
N PRO A 73 -24.84 -21.62 22.74
CA PRO A 73 -24.14 -20.88 21.65
C PRO A 73 -22.61 -20.91 21.78
N THR A 74 -22.08 -21.12 22.99
CA THR A 74 -20.63 -21.17 23.28
C THR A 74 -20.04 -22.56 23.25
N ALA A 75 -20.84 -23.62 23.05
CA ALA A 75 -20.37 -24.99 23.17
C ALA A 75 -19.37 -25.38 22.05
N SER A 76 -19.54 -24.85 20.82
CA SER A 76 -18.63 -25.17 19.73
C SER A 76 -18.63 -24.12 18.62
N VAL A 77 -17.43 -23.69 18.20
CA VAL A 77 -17.23 -22.83 17.01
C VAL A 77 -17.74 -23.50 15.73
N SER A 78 -17.75 -24.83 15.69
CA SER A 78 -18.18 -25.61 14.51
C SER A 78 -19.66 -25.38 14.14
N PHE A 79 -20.50 -24.93 15.06
CA PHE A 79 -21.90 -24.57 14.76
C PHE A 79 -21.96 -23.46 13.73
N TYR A 80 -21.20 -22.40 13.93
CA TYR A 80 -21.17 -21.23 13.05
C TYR A 80 -20.45 -21.53 11.73
N GLN A 81 -19.39 -22.35 11.76
CA GLN A 81 -18.70 -22.79 10.54
C GLN A 81 -19.62 -23.65 9.66
N ARG A 82 -20.34 -24.61 10.25
CA ARG A 82 -21.35 -25.41 9.54
C ARG A 82 -22.55 -24.55 9.11
N GLY A 83 -22.98 -23.60 9.97
CA GLY A 83 -24.02 -22.65 9.64
C GLY A 83 -23.72 -21.87 8.37
N ALA A 84 -22.49 -21.36 8.21
CA ALA A 84 -22.08 -20.70 6.98
C ALA A 84 -22.17 -21.65 5.76
N VAL A 85 -21.75 -22.89 5.88
CA VAL A 85 -21.87 -23.90 4.80
C VAL A 85 -23.33 -24.19 4.46
N ILE A 86 -24.19 -24.38 5.49
CA ILE A 86 -25.63 -24.63 5.32
C ILE A 86 -26.27 -23.49 4.53
N TYR A 87 -26.11 -22.24 4.98
CA TYR A 87 -26.77 -21.10 4.36
C TYR A 87 -26.22 -20.76 2.97
N LYS A 88 -24.91 -20.94 2.71
CA LYS A 88 -24.37 -20.85 1.34
C LYS A 88 -24.99 -21.87 0.39
N ASN A 89 -25.17 -23.11 0.83
CA ASN A 89 -25.82 -24.15 0.00
C ASN A 89 -27.31 -23.88 -0.21
N LYS A 90 -28.03 -23.40 0.83
CA LYS A 90 -29.44 -23.00 0.70
C LYS A 90 -29.58 -21.81 -0.25
N LEU A 91 -28.68 -20.82 -0.16
CA LEU A 91 -28.63 -19.65 -1.03
C LEU A 91 -28.46 -20.06 -2.51
N ASN A 92 -27.53 -20.98 -2.79
CA ASN A 92 -27.31 -21.51 -4.14
C ASN A 92 -28.52 -22.25 -4.74
N ARG A 93 -29.43 -22.75 -3.89
CA ARG A 93 -30.63 -23.48 -4.27
C ARG A 93 -31.91 -22.64 -4.18
N ALA A 94 -31.82 -21.41 -3.70
CA ALA A 94 -32.96 -20.53 -3.50
C ALA A 94 -33.63 -20.19 -4.83
N LYS A 95 -34.97 -20.27 -4.84
CA LYS A 95 -35.79 -20.09 -6.04
C LYS A 95 -36.35 -18.68 -6.19
N SER A 96 -36.35 -17.89 -5.12
CA SER A 96 -36.89 -16.54 -5.10
C SER A 96 -35.89 -15.55 -4.51
N VAL A 97 -36.04 -14.24 -4.82
CA VAL A 97 -35.28 -13.17 -4.23
C VAL A 97 -35.48 -13.09 -2.71
N ALA A 98 -36.73 -13.32 -2.25
CA ALA A 98 -37.04 -13.31 -0.83
C ALA A 98 -36.27 -14.41 -0.07
N GLU A 99 -36.28 -15.66 -0.60
CA GLU A 99 -35.48 -16.75 -0.02
C GLU A 99 -33.98 -16.44 -0.01
N LYS A 100 -33.45 -15.88 -1.11
CA LYS A 100 -32.04 -15.46 -1.18
C LYS A 100 -31.69 -14.47 -0.07
N ASN A 101 -32.49 -13.43 0.10
CA ASN A 101 -32.30 -12.45 1.14
C ASN A 101 -32.31 -13.06 2.54
N THR A 102 -33.29 -13.92 2.83
CA THR A 102 -33.36 -14.62 4.12
C THR A 102 -32.13 -15.48 4.38
N TYR A 103 -31.60 -16.18 3.37
CA TYR A 103 -30.40 -16.99 3.56
C TYR A 103 -29.13 -16.16 3.64
N ILE A 104 -29.04 -15.01 2.96
CA ILE A 104 -27.95 -14.05 3.13
C ILE A 104 -27.96 -13.51 4.56
N ASP A 105 -29.10 -13.08 5.06
CA ASP A 105 -29.21 -12.54 6.44
C ASP A 105 -28.83 -13.61 7.47
N SER A 106 -29.27 -14.85 7.26
CA SER A 106 -28.89 -15.99 8.11
C SER A 106 -27.37 -16.27 8.03
N LEU A 107 -26.76 -16.18 6.85
CA LEU A 107 -25.32 -16.32 6.66
C LEU A 107 -24.55 -15.24 7.42
N MET A 108 -24.98 -13.98 7.30
CA MET A 108 -24.36 -12.86 8.01
C MET A 108 -24.46 -13.02 9.52
N LEU A 109 -25.63 -13.49 10.01
CA LEU A 109 -25.84 -13.80 11.42
C LEU A 109 -24.85 -14.87 11.93
N MET A 110 -24.50 -15.88 11.11
CA MET A 110 -23.51 -16.89 11.51
C MET A 110 -22.13 -16.27 11.76
N TYR A 111 -21.71 -15.33 10.92
CA TYR A 111 -20.46 -14.59 11.15
C TYR A 111 -20.52 -13.71 12.39
N ASP A 112 -21.63 -12.99 12.61
CA ASP A 112 -21.80 -12.12 13.78
C ASP A 112 -21.76 -12.91 15.09
N LEU A 113 -22.49 -14.01 15.15
CA LEU A 113 -22.51 -14.87 16.32
C LEU A 113 -21.16 -15.56 16.56
N ARG A 114 -20.47 -15.96 15.46
CA ARG A 114 -19.12 -16.51 15.57
C ARG A 114 -18.14 -15.47 16.11
N ALA A 115 -18.17 -14.24 15.62
CA ALA A 115 -17.34 -13.15 16.12
C ALA A 115 -17.63 -12.83 17.59
N LYS A 116 -18.91 -12.82 17.95
CA LYS A 116 -19.37 -12.56 19.34
C LYS A 116 -18.88 -13.61 20.34
N TYR A 117 -18.98 -14.90 20.01
CA TYR A 117 -18.73 -15.99 20.95
C TYR A 117 -17.31 -16.59 20.83
N PHE A 118 -16.63 -16.38 19.73
CA PHE A 118 -15.30 -16.96 19.42
C PHE A 118 -14.33 -15.95 18.83
N GLY A 119 -14.56 -14.66 19.06
CA GLY A 119 -13.75 -13.56 18.54
C GLY A 119 -12.35 -13.49 19.14
N ASP A 120 -12.13 -14.08 20.31
CA ASP A 120 -10.83 -14.03 21.02
C ASP A 120 -9.82 -15.07 20.51
N HIS A 121 -10.16 -15.86 19.47
CA HIS A 121 -9.26 -16.87 18.95
C HIS A 121 -8.02 -16.23 18.29
N PRO A 122 -6.77 -16.64 18.67
CA PRO A 122 -5.55 -15.91 18.29
C PRO A 122 -5.28 -15.85 16.77
N LYS A 123 -5.77 -16.81 15.98
CA LYS A 123 -5.57 -16.86 14.53
C LYS A 123 -6.85 -16.69 13.71
N GLN A 124 -8.01 -16.97 14.28
CA GLN A 124 -9.31 -16.94 13.61
C GLN A 124 -10.31 -16.16 14.46
N GLY A 125 -9.85 -15.09 15.09
CA GLY A 125 -10.64 -14.21 15.94
C GLY A 125 -11.54 -13.26 15.15
N ALA A 126 -12.03 -12.22 15.83
CA ALA A 126 -13.01 -11.29 15.29
C ALA A 126 -12.57 -10.68 13.95
N ALA A 127 -11.33 -10.23 13.83
CA ALA A 127 -10.79 -9.67 12.58
C ALA A 127 -10.94 -10.61 11.39
N PHE A 128 -10.48 -11.85 11.53
CA PHE A 128 -10.59 -12.87 10.48
C PHE A 128 -12.03 -13.20 10.12
N ILE A 129 -12.91 -13.28 11.14
CA ILE A 129 -14.31 -13.62 10.94
C ILE A 129 -15.07 -12.49 10.22
N LEU A 130 -14.82 -11.25 10.64
CA LEU A 130 -15.47 -10.07 10.07
C LEU A 130 -14.95 -9.73 8.67
N ASP A 131 -13.67 -10.00 8.38
CA ASP A 131 -13.15 -9.92 7.01
C ASP A 131 -13.90 -10.90 6.08
N GLN A 132 -14.04 -12.17 6.49
CA GLN A 132 -14.82 -13.13 5.72
C GLN A 132 -16.28 -12.67 5.53
N LYS A 133 -16.89 -12.10 6.59
CA LYS A 133 -18.24 -11.52 6.50
C LYS A 133 -18.30 -10.41 5.46
N ALA A 134 -17.37 -9.48 5.47
CA ALA A 134 -17.35 -8.33 4.57
C ALA A 134 -17.22 -8.78 3.09
N ARG A 135 -16.34 -9.72 2.80
CA ARG A 135 -16.17 -10.29 1.45
C ARG A 135 -17.41 -11.01 0.96
N GLU A 136 -18.06 -11.78 1.83
CA GLU A 136 -19.34 -12.45 1.49
C GLU A 136 -20.49 -11.44 1.33
N TYR A 137 -20.50 -10.38 2.15
CA TYR A 137 -21.49 -9.31 2.02
C TYR A 137 -21.36 -8.61 0.66
N LEU A 138 -20.16 -8.21 0.28
CA LEU A 138 -19.87 -7.64 -1.03
C LEU A 138 -20.34 -8.58 -2.17
N ARG A 139 -20.09 -9.88 -2.02
CA ARG A 139 -20.45 -10.88 -3.04
C ARG A 139 -21.96 -11.03 -3.21
N TYR A 140 -22.71 -11.04 -2.12
CA TYR A 140 -24.13 -11.39 -2.16
C TYR A 140 -25.09 -10.19 -2.12
N LYS A 141 -24.63 -9.04 -1.65
CA LYS A 141 -25.37 -7.77 -1.63
C LYS A 141 -24.59 -6.62 -2.30
N PRO A 142 -24.14 -6.79 -3.56
CA PRO A 142 -23.27 -5.78 -4.22
C PRO A 142 -23.94 -4.41 -4.39
N SER A 143 -25.27 -4.33 -4.31
CA SER A 143 -26.00 -3.07 -4.41
C SER A 143 -26.20 -2.36 -3.07
N ASP A 144 -25.92 -3.02 -1.95
CA ASP A 144 -26.03 -2.42 -0.61
C ASP A 144 -24.68 -1.81 -0.22
N ARG A 145 -24.38 -0.69 -0.85
CA ARG A 145 -23.09 0.02 -0.72
C ARG A 145 -22.79 0.39 0.73
N LYS A 146 -23.78 0.90 1.45
CA LYS A 146 -23.63 1.26 2.87
C LYS A 146 -23.31 0.04 3.73
N GLY A 147 -24.04 -1.06 3.56
CA GLY A 147 -23.79 -2.30 4.31
C GLY A 147 -22.41 -2.89 4.00
N ILE A 148 -21.92 -2.78 2.76
CA ILE A 148 -20.57 -3.19 2.38
C ILE A 148 -19.53 -2.36 3.16
N ARG A 149 -19.66 -1.03 3.17
CA ARG A 149 -18.73 -0.14 3.91
C ARG A 149 -18.71 -0.45 5.41
N GLU A 150 -19.90 -0.63 6.01
CA GLU A 150 -20.02 -0.97 7.43
C GLU A 150 -19.37 -2.33 7.76
N ALA A 151 -19.55 -3.33 6.90
CA ALA A 151 -18.96 -4.65 7.09
C ALA A 151 -17.43 -4.63 7.02
N PHE A 152 -16.85 -3.94 6.05
CA PHE A 152 -15.40 -3.78 5.95
C PHE A 152 -14.82 -2.91 7.07
N ARG A 153 -15.50 -1.84 7.45
CA ARG A 153 -15.09 -0.98 8.58
C ARG A 153 -15.01 -1.78 9.88
N ALA A 154 -16.03 -2.61 10.17
CA ALA A 154 -16.01 -3.47 11.33
C ALA A 154 -14.85 -4.49 11.32
N ALA A 155 -14.48 -5.01 10.15
CA ALA A 155 -13.32 -5.89 10.02
C ALA A 155 -12.00 -5.16 10.31
N ILE A 156 -11.85 -3.93 9.80
CA ILE A 156 -10.66 -3.09 10.02
C ILE A 156 -10.55 -2.69 11.50
N GLU A 157 -11.65 -2.29 12.13
CA GLU A 157 -11.68 -1.91 13.55
C GLU A 157 -11.30 -3.10 14.45
N ALA A 158 -11.81 -4.29 14.14
CA ALA A 158 -11.45 -5.51 14.89
C ALA A 158 -10.02 -5.97 14.66
N GLY A 159 -9.43 -5.71 13.50
CA GLY A 159 -8.07 -6.11 13.14
C GLY A 159 -7.00 -5.12 13.59
N GLY A 160 -7.32 -3.83 13.63
CA GLY A 160 -6.35 -2.77 13.89
C GLY A 160 -5.13 -2.88 12.98
N ASP A 161 -3.93 -2.80 13.55
CA ASP A 161 -2.67 -2.94 12.82
C ASP A 161 -2.44 -4.36 12.23
N ASN A 162 -3.23 -5.36 12.62
CA ASN A 162 -3.18 -6.74 12.10
C ASN A 162 -4.24 -7.03 11.04
N THR A 163 -4.94 -6.02 10.55
CA THR A 163 -5.90 -6.18 9.44
C THR A 163 -5.18 -6.69 8.19
N ASP A 164 -5.86 -7.53 7.41
CA ASP A 164 -5.36 -7.90 6.08
C ASP A 164 -5.30 -6.65 5.19
N PRO A 165 -4.14 -6.30 4.60
CA PRO A 165 -4.02 -5.13 3.73
C PRO A 165 -5.01 -5.11 2.56
N GLU A 166 -5.37 -6.28 2.01
CA GLU A 166 -6.38 -6.39 0.96
C GLU A 166 -7.76 -5.91 1.43
N THR A 167 -8.10 -6.15 2.71
CA THR A 167 -9.34 -5.68 3.33
C THR A 167 -9.40 -4.16 3.39
N VAL A 168 -8.28 -3.51 3.74
CA VAL A 168 -8.18 -2.05 3.78
C VAL A 168 -8.35 -1.46 2.38
N VAL A 169 -7.68 -2.04 1.37
CA VAL A 169 -7.81 -1.62 -0.03
C VAL A 169 -9.24 -1.83 -0.54
N ALA A 170 -9.85 -2.98 -0.26
CA ALA A 170 -11.21 -3.27 -0.68
C ALA A 170 -12.23 -2.28 -0.09
N TYR A 171 -12.10 -1.98 1.21
CA TYR A 171 -12.92 -0.96 1.87
C TYR A 171 -12.79 0.40 1.19
N PHE A 172 -11.56 0.88 1.05
CA PHE A 172 -11.29 2.21 0.54
C PHE A 172 -11.67 2.37 -0.94
N SER A 173 -11.43 1.34 -1.75
CA SER A 173 -11.84 1.33 -3.15
C SER A 173 -13.37 1.37 -3.30
N ASN A 174 -14.13 0.62 -2.48
CA ASN A 174 -15.59 0.70 -2.47
C ASN A 174 -16.07 2.10 -2.04
N LEU A 175 -15.41 2.73 -1.06
CA LEU A 175 -15.74 4.10 -0.64
C LEU A 175 -15.49 5.11 -1.77
N CYS A 176 -14.37 5.00 -2.48
CA CYS A 176 -14.04 5.83 -3.65
C CYS A 176 -15.04 5.61 -4.81
N ASP A 177 -15.47 4.36 -5.04
CA ASP A 177 -16.47 4.05 -6.06
C ASP A 177 -17.84 4.61 -5.72
N ASP A 178 -18.21 4.62 -4.43
CA ASP A 178 -19.45 5.24 -3.97
C ASP A 178 -19.42 6.75 -4.18
N TYR A 179 -18.32 7.40 -3.87
CA TYR A 179 -18.13 8.83 -4.14
C TYR A 179 -18.32 9.19 -5.62
N LYS A 180 -17.80 8.34 -6.53
CA LYS A 180 -17.94 8.57 -7.97
C LYS A 180 -19.35 8.34 -8.52
N ASN A 181 -20.08 7.41 -7.93
CA ASN A 181 -21.31 6.89 -8.51
C ASN A 181 -22.57 7.27 -7.72
N THR A 182 -22.43 7.93 -6.57
CA THR A 182 -23.54 8.35 -5.72
C THR A 182 -23.25 9.73 -5.10
N ASP A 183 -24.28 10.37 -4.59
CA ASP A 183 -24.13 11.61 -3.80
C ASP A 183 -24.06 11.35 -2.29
N GLU A 184 -23.90 10.08 -1.88
CA GLU A 184 -23.93 9.68 -0.47
C GLU A 184 -22.60 9.91 0.26
N VAL A 185 -21.49 9.92 -0.48
CA VAL A 185 -20.14 10.07 0.07
C VAL A 185 -19.58 11.42 -0.37
N LEU A 186 -19.07 12.18 0.59
CA LEU A 186 -18.49 13.50 0.32
C LEU A 186 -16.96 13.42 0.15
N PRO A 187 -16.32 14.34 -0.57
CA PRO A 187 -14.86 14.40 -0.71
C PRO A 187 -14.14 14.37 0.64
N ASP A 188 -14.69 15.09 1.63
CA ASP A 188 -14.13 15.18 2.97
C ASP A 188 -14.06 13.82 3.68
N GLU A 189 -15.02 12.93 3.44
CA GLU A 189 -15.02 11.57 3.99
C GLU A 189 -13.91 10.73 3.35
N ILE A 190 -13.73 10.83 2.03
CA ILE A 190 -12.63 10.14 1.32
C ILE A 190 -11.27 10.57 1.85
N ILE A 191 -11.07 11.90 1.99
CA ILE A 191 -9.81 12.46 2.46
C ILE A 191 -9.54 12.04 3.90
N ALA A 192 -10.55 12.10 4.78
CA ALA A 192 -10.43 11.70 6.18
C ALA A 192 -10.10 10.20 6.33
N GLU A 193 -10.73 9.34 5.53
CA GLU A 193 -10.46 7.90 5.55
C GLU A 193 -9.08 7.57 4.95
N TYR A 194 -8.65 8.29 3.92
CA TYR A 194 -7.29 8.15 3.38
C TYR A 194 -6.24 8.45 4.45
N ASP A 195 -6.39 9.58 5.17
CA ASP A 195 -5.47 9.94 6.26
C ASP A 195 -5.49 8.92 7.41
N ARG A 196 -6.68 8.51 7.82
CA ARG A 196 -6.84 7.55 8.91
C ARG A 196 -6.16 6.21 8.61
N LEU A 197 -6.18 5.78 7.34
CA LEU A 197 -5.68 4.48 6.92
C LEU A 197 -4.22 4.51 6.42
N THR A 198 -3.68 5.67 6.06
CA THR A 198 -2.29 5.80 5.60
C THR A 198 -1.28 5.24 6.61
N PRO A 199 -1.34 5.53 7.95
CA PRO A 199 -0.40 5.00 8.92
C PRO A 199 -0.40 3.48 9.04
N PHE A 200 -1.50 2.81 8.66
CA PHE A 200 -1.56 1.35 8.63
C PHE A 200 -0.51 0.76 7.66
N PHE A 201 -0.34 1.35 6.47
CA PHE A 201 0.63 0.89 5.49
C PHE A 201 2.07 1.26 5.88
N GLU A 202 2.28 2.39 6.53
CA GLU A 202 3.60 2.82 7.02
C GLU A 202 4.15 1.87 8.10
N LYS A 203 3.28 1.35 8.96
CA LYS A 203 3.62 0.36 10.00
C LYS A 203 3.82 -1.05 9.45
N ASN A 204 3.34 -1.34 8.24
CA ASN A 204 3.33 -2.68 7.63
C ASN A 204 4.17 -2.71 6.35
N PRO A 205 5.52 -2.82 6.42
CA PRO A 205 6.40 -2.77 5.24
C PRO A 205 6.08 -3.84 4.18
N ASN A 206 5.46 -4.96 4.58
CA ASN A 206 5.06 -6.04 3.67
C ASN A 206 3.79 -5.71 2.87
N ALA A 207 3.15 -4.56 3.13
CA ALA A 207 1.93 -4.12 2.49
C ALA A 207 2.17 -3.08 1.37
N ASN A 208 3.41 -2.89 0.90
CA ASN A 208 3.76 -1.87 -0.10
C ASN A 208 2.97 -2.00 -1.42
N GLU A 209 2.72 -3.22 -1.89
CA GLU A 209 1.92 -3.45 -3.10
C GLU A 209 0.47 -2.98 -2.92
N TYR A 210 -0.10 -3.24 -1.75
CA TYR A 210 -1.46 -2.79 -1.40
C TYR A 210 -1.51 -1.28 -1.18
N LYS A 211 -0.43 -0.68 -0.65
CA LYS A 211 -0.34 0.78 -0.53
C LYS A 211 -0.42 1.47 -1.89
N ALA A 212 0.26 0.94 -2.90
CA ALA A 212 0.18 1.49 -4.26
C ALA A 212 -1.26 1.44 -4.81
N GLN A 213 -2.00 0.36 -4.55
CA GLN A 213 -3.41 0.24 -4.94
C GLN A 213 -4.30 1.23 -4.17
N PHE A 214 -4.06 1.39 -2.86
CA PHE A 214 -4.76 2.35 -2.01
C PHE A 214 -4.55 3.80 -2.48
N ASP A 215 -3.30 4.18 -2.75
CA ASP A 215 -2.94 5.51 -3.26
C ASP A 215 -3.53 5.76 -4.66
N ALA A 216 -3.55 4.74 -5.52
CA ALA A 216 -4.17 4.83 -6.84
C ALA A 216 -5.69 5.01 -6.76
N ALA A 217 -6.37 4.31 -5.85
CA ALA A 217 -7.81 4.49 -5.63
C ALA A 217 -8.13 5.93 -5.21
N PHE A 218 -7.34 6.50 -4.29
CA PHE A 218 -7.47 7.90 -3.88
C PHE A 218 -7.28 8.86 -5.05
N GLY A 219 -6.17 8.75 -5.79
CA GLY A 219 -5.87 9.61 -6.93
C GLY A 219 -6.93 9.54 -8.03
N LEU A 220 -7.42 8.33 -8.33
CA LEU A 220 -8.45 8.10 -9.35
C LEU A 220 -9.87 8.50 -8.90
N SER A 221 -10.11 8.68 -7.60
CA SER A 221 -11.43 9.09 -7.10
C SER A 221 -11.80 10.50 -7.54
N GLY A 222 -10.83 11.41 -7.67
CA GLY A 222 -11.04 12.83 -7.89
C GLY A 222 -11.43 13.60 -6.62
N ALA A 223 -11.57 12.93 -5.47
CA ALA A 223 -11.87 13.58 -4.18
C ALA A 223 -10.72 14.50 -3.74
N ALA A 224 -9.48 14.13 -4.08
CA ALA A 224 -8.27 14.91 -3.80
C ALA A 224 -8.00 16.00 -4.86
N SER A 225 -9.01 16.54 -5.52
CA SER A 225 -8.80 17.68 -6.40
C SER A 225 -8.32 18.90 -5.60
N CYS A 226 -7.53 19.77 -6.24
CA CYS A 226 -7.04 20.98 -5.58
C CYS A 226 -8.17 21.85 -5.04
N GLU A 227 -9.31 21.93 -5.74
CA GLU A 227 -10.49 22.65 -5.31
C GLU A 227 -11.10 22.06 -4.01
N ASN A 228 -11.25 20.74 -3.96
CA ASN A 228 -11.78 20.06 -2.77
C ASN A 228 -10.84 20.20 -1.58
N LEU A 229 -9.53 20.01 -1.81
CA LEU A 229 -8.51 20.17 -0.78
C LEU A 229 -8.47 21.61 -0.25
N GLU A 230 -8.51 22.61 -1.13
CA GLU A 230 -8.54 24.01 -0.74
C GLU A 230 -9.77 24.32 0.11
N LYS A 231 -10.97 23.91 -0.33
CA LYS A 231 -12.21 24.12 0.40
C LYS A 231 -12.17 23.48 1.81
N LEU A 232 -11.69 22.23 1.89
CA LEU A 232 -11.57 21.49 3.16
C LEU A 232 -10.63 22.20 4.12
N PHE A 233 -9.40 22.49 3.66
CA PHE A 233 -8.37 23.03 4.54
C PHE A 233 -8.57 24.50 4.88
N ARG A 234 -9.20 25.31 4.03
CA ARG A 234 -9.62 26.67 4.42
C ARG A 234 -10.52 26.63 5.64
N GLY A 235 -11.59 25.85 5.62
CA GLY A 235 -12.51 25.76 6.74
C GLY A 235 -11.86 25.26 8.03
N LYS A 236 -10.99 24.25 7.95
CA LYS A 236 -10.28 23.72 9.13
C LYS A 236 -9.26 24.73 9.68
N LEU A 237 -8.49 25.39 8.83
CA LEU A 237 -7.46 26.34 9.23
C LEU A 237 -8.00 27.71 9.67
N GLU A 238 -9.24 28.05 9.33
CA GLU A 238 -9.93 29.22 9.94
C GLU A 238 -10.14 29.00 11.46
N ALA A 239 -10.43 27.76 11.86
CA ALA A 239 -10.63 27.41 13.27
C ALA A 239 -9.32 27.19 14.03
N ALA A 240 -8.28 26.68 13.37
CA ALA A 240 -6.96 26.35 13.96
C ALA A 240 -5.81 26.76 13.01
N PRO A 241 -5.53 28.06 12.91
CA PRO A 241 -4.65 28.58 11.86
C PRO A 241 -3.18 28.15 11.96
N ASP A 242 -2.68 27.83 13.15
CA ASP A 242 -1.26 27.48 13.39
C ASP A 242 -1.12 26.02 13.87
N ASP A 243 -2.13 25.18 13.64
CA ASP A 243 -2.04 23.74 13.93
C ASP A 243 -1.02 23.07 13.00
N GLU A 244 0.12 22.66 13.57
CA GLU A 244 1.23 22.05 12.83
C GLU A 244 0.79 20.78 12.09
N ALA A 245 0.00 19.90 12.75
CA ALA A 245 -0.44 18.65 12.14
C ALA A 245 -1.38 18.90 10.97
N LEU A 246 -2.29 19.86 11.10
CA LEU A 246 -3.22 20.24 10.04
C LEU A 246 -2.49 20.91 8.87
N LEU A 247 -1.50 21.77 9.13
CA LEU A 247 -0.67 22.38 8.10
C LEU A 247 0.15 21.32 7.35
N ALA A 248 0.77 20.38 8.09
CA ALA A 248 1.52 19.26 7.49
C ALA A 248 0.64 18.42 6.55
N GLN A 249 -0.54 18.04 7.03
CA GLN A 249 -1.52 17.28 6.27
C GLN A 249 -1.94 18.02 4.99
N ALA A 250 -2.31 19.30 5.11
CA ALA A 250 -2.76 20.10 3.98
C ALA A 250 -1.68 20.22 2.91
N VAL A 251 -0.44 20.56 3.32
CA VAL A 251 0.70 20.72 2.40
C VAL A 251 1.05 19.39 1.72
N ALA A 252 1.09 18.28 2.47
CA ALA A 252 1.42 16.97 1.91
C ALA A 252 0.37 16.50 0.88
N LEU A 253 -0.93 16.63 1.18
CA LEU A 253 -2.00 16.23 0.26
C LEU A 253 -2.05 17.12 -0.99
N MET A 254 -1.94 18.45 -0.83
CA MET A 254 -1.94 19.39 -1.95
C MET A 254 -0.68 19.22 -2.84
N SER A 255 0.46 18.90 -2.25
CA SER A 255 1.69 18.57 -2.98
C SER A 255 1.52 17.30 -3.83
N ARG A 256 0.96 16.23 -3.25
CA ARG A 256 0.66 14.98 -3.99
C ARG A 256 -0.33 15.21 -5.13
N ALA A 257 -1.34 16.05 -4.90
CA ALA A 257 -2.31 16.44 -5.91
C ALA A 257 -1.73 17.39 -6.97
N LYS A 258 -0.46 17.79 -6.84
CA LYS A 258 0.24 18.75 -7.71
C LYS A 258 -0.49 20.10 -7.81
N CYS A 259 -1.03 20.55 -6.69
CA CYS A 259 -1.70 21.86 -6.63
C CYS A 259 -0.69 22.98 -6.82
N ASP A 260 -1.09 24.01 -7.56
CA ASP A 260 -0.27 25.17 -7.92
C ASP A 260 -0.98 26.52 -7.66
N GLY A 261 -2.11 26.48 -6.92
CA GLY A 261 -2.88 27.67 -6.55
C GLY A 261 -2.25 28.47 -5.41
N ASP A 262 -2.60 29.76 -5.31
CA ASP A 262 -2.07 30.67 -4.28
C ASP A 262 -2.31 30.20 -2.85
N PHE A 263 -3.37 29.44 -2.62
CA PHE A 263 -3.64 28.86 -1.31
C PHE A 263 -2.55 27.84 -0.90
N TYR A 264 -2.11 26.98 -1.82
CA TYR A 264 -1.04 26.02 -1.56
C TYR A 264 0.28 26.75 -1.22
N PHE A 265 0.63 27.80 -1.96
CA PHE A 265 1.83 28.58 -1.65
C PHE A 265 1.77 29.21 -0.25
N THR A 266 0.63 29.80 0.09
CA THR A 266 0.40 30.39 1.41
C THR A 266 0.54 29.35 2.52
N LEU A 267 0.02 28.14 2.31
CA LEU A 267 0.14 27.04 3.27
C LEU A 267 1.58 26.56 3.43
N ALA A 268 2.30 26.41 2.32
CA ALA A 268 3.71 25.97 2.35
C ALA A 268 4.60 26.99 3.09
N GLU A 269 4.43 28.30 2.83
CA GLU A 269 5.13 29.37 3.56
C GLU A 269 4.78 29.36 5.05
N LYS A 270 3.50 29.16 5.37
CA LYS A 270 3.03 29.12 6.75
C LYS A 270 3.54 27.89 7.49
N TYR A 271 3.53 26.72 6.85
CA TYR A 271 4.06 25.50 7.45
C TYR A 271 5.55 25.61 7.70
N TYR A 272 6.31 26.16 6.76
CA TYR A 272 7.74 26.42 6.95
C TYR A 272 8.01 27.42 8.10
N ALA A 273 7.17 28.44 8.25
CA ALA A 273 7.32 29.41 9.35
C ALA A 273 7.06 28.80 10.73
N VAL A 274 6.10 27.83 10.82
CA VAL A 274 5.78 27.12 12.08
C VAL A 274 6.83 26.05 12.40
N LYS A 275 7.29 25.33 11.38
CA LYS A 275 8.24 24.21 11.52
C LYS A 275 9.34 24.30 10.45
N PRO A 276 10.37 25.13 10.65
CA PRO A 276 11.51 25.14 9.74
C PRO A 276 12.25 23.80 9.80
N SER A 277 12.26 23.05 8.70
CA SER A 277 12.96 21.76 8.55
C SER A 277 13.28 21.48 7.09
N SER A 278 14.14 20.49 6.81
CA SER A 278 14.38 20.00 5.45
C SER A 278 13.07 19.58 4.74
N GLU A 279 12.19 18.86 5.43
CA GLU A 279 10.90 18.44 4.91
C GLU A 279 10.01 19.62 4.48
N THR A 280 9.84 20.60 5.37
CA THR A 280 8.99 21.77 5.09
C THR A 280 9.58 22.67 4.02
N ALA A 281 10.91 22.80 3.96
CA ALA A 281 11.61 23.48 2.87
C ALA A 281 11.42 22.79 1.52
N MET A 282 11.39 21.44 1.49
CA MET A 282 11.10 20.66 0.27
C MET A 282 9.70 20.93 -0.27
N PHE A 283 8.68 20.96 0.59
CA PHE A 283 7.32 21.33 0.17
C PHE A 283 7.24 22.75 -0.39
N LEU A 284 7.88 23.69 0.30
CA LEU A 284 7.91 25.08 -0.12
C LEU A 284 8.67 25.25 -1.46
N ALA A 285 9.79 24.56 -1.61
CA ALA A 285 10.53 24.54 -2.87
C ALA A 285 9.72 23.97 -4.02
N GLN A 286 8.99 22.90 -3.80
CA GLN A 286 8.07 22.32 -4.81
C GLN A 286 6.99 23.31 -5.19
N ALA A 287 6.39 23.99 -4.23
CA ALA A 287 5.38 25.02 -4.46
C ALA A 287 5.94 26.15 -5.36
N PHE A 288 7.10 26.71 -5.03
CA PHE A 288 7.71 27.78 -5.83
C PHE A 288 8.22 27.30 -7.20
N GLN A 289 8.70 26.07 -7.28
CA GLN A 289 9.10 25.45 -8.55
C GLN A 289 7.91 25.32 -9.52
N SER A 290 6.73 24.88 -9.05
CA SER A 290 5.54 24.78 -9.90
C SER A 290 5.07 26.14 -10.40
N LYS A 291 5.33 27.22 -9.65
CA LYS A 291 5.08 28.62 -10.05
C LYS A 291 6.15 29.20 -10.97
N GLY A 292 7.26 28.49 -11.18
CA GLY A 292 8.41 28.95 -11.94
C GLY A 292 9.33 29.92 -11.17
N ASP A 293 9.10 30.13 -9.86
CA ASP A 293 9.97 30.96 -9.00
C ASP A 293 11.11 30.13 -8.42
N TYR A 294 12.02 29.71 -9.30
CA TYR A 294 13.18 28.88 -8.93
C TYR A 294 14.08 29.56 -7.91
N ALA A 295 14.20 30.87 -7.96
CA ALA A 295 15.03 31.63 -7.02
C ALA A 295 14.55 31.52 -5.58
N LYS A 296 13.24 31.61 -5.34
CA LYS A 296 12.68 31.38 -4.01
C LYS A 296 12.77 29.92 -3.58
N ALA A 297 12.52 28.99 -4.49
CA ALA A 297 12.66 27.57 -4.20
C ALA A 297 14.08 27.24 -3.67
N ILE A 298 15.10 27.69 -4.39
CA ILE A 298 16.51 27.48 -4.01
C ILE A 298 16.87 28.22 -2.70
N LYS A 299 16.33 29.44 -2.49
CA LYS A 299 16.54 30.20 -1.26
C LYS A 299 16.12 29.38 -0.02
N TYR A 300 14.89 28.85 -0.01
CA TYR A 300 14.39 28.06 1.14
C TYR A 300 15.14 26.75 1.34
N LEU A 301 15.53 26.08 0.26
CA LEU A 301 16.36 24.88 0.36
C LEU A 301 17.76 25.18 0.94
N ASN A 302 18.38 26.30 0.56
CA ASN A 302 19.68 26.71 1.11
C ASN A 302 19.56 27.13 2.59
N GLU A 303 18.48 27.78 3.01
CA GLU A 303 18.22 28.09 4.42
C GLU A 303 18.12 26.79 5.25
N ALA A 304 17.38 25.78 4.76
CA ALA A 304 17.32 24.48 5.40
C ALA A 304 18.68 23.77 5.42
N LEU A 305 19.40 23.77 4.30
CA LEU A 305 20.73 23.15 4.18
C LEU A 305 21.74 23.75 5.16
N ALA A 306 21.64 25.07 5.46
CA ALA A 306 22.55 25.77 6.37
C ALA A 306 22.44 25.29 7.82
N VAL A 307 21.26 24.79 8.25
CA VAL A 307 21.00 24.35 9.63
C VAL A 307 20.94 22.84 9.77
N GLU A 308 20.70 22.11 8.68
CA GLU A 308 20.61 20.66 8.67
C GLU A 308 21.96 20.00 9.00
N GLN A 309 21.94 19.03 9.92
CA GLN A 309 23.16 18.31 10.35
C GLN A 309 23.17 16.85 9.88
N ASP A 310 22.00 16.25 9.61
CA ASP A 310 21.93 14.87 9.13
C ASP A 310 22.47 14.77 7.70
N PRO A 311 23.51 13.94 7.43
CA PRO A 311 24.08 13.81 6.09
C PRO A 311 23.10 13.32 5.03
N ALA A 312 22.11 12.48 5.40
CA ALA A 312 21.12 11.96 4.47
C ALA A 312 20.14 13.07 4.06
N GLU A 313 19.65 13.85 5.03
CA GLU A 313 18.79 15.01 4.78
C GLU A 313 19.53 16.09 3.96
N ARG A 314 20.79 16.37 4.30
CA ARG A 314 21.62 17.28 3.50
C ARG A 314 21.77 16.83 2.06
N GLN A 315 21.95 15.54 1.84
CA GLN A 315 22.06 14.95 0.50
C GLN A 315 20.74 15.16 -0.29
N LEU A 316 19.57 14.92 0.32
CA LEU A 316 18.27 15.15 -0.30
C LEU A 316 18.06 16.61 -0.70
N LEU A 317 18.38 17.56 0.18
CA LEU A 317 18.31 18.99 -0.11
C LEU A 317 19.21 19.37 -1.29
N LEU A 318 20.46 18.88 -1.32
CA LEU A 318 21.40 19.14 -2.40
C LEU A 318 20.97 18.54 -3.74
N VAL A 319 20.39 17.33 -3.73
CA VAL A 319 19.79 16.75 -4.95
C VAL A 319 18.66 17.64 -5.45
N ARG A 320 17.80 18.12 -4.56
CA ARG A 320 16.69 18.99 -4.95
C ARG A 320 17.18 20.32 -5.53
N ILE A 321 18.16 20.96 -4.90
CA ILE A 321 18.80 22.18 -5.41
C ILE A 321 19.37 21.90 -6.81
N ALA A 322 20.14 20.83 -6.98
CA ALA A 322 20.76 20.49 -8.25
C ALA A 322 19.74 20.30 -9.40
N LEU A 323 18.62 19.65 -9.11
CA LEU A 323 17.54 19.46 -10.08
C LEU A 323 16.84 20.77 -10.45
N ILE A 324 16.59 21.64 -9.46
CA ILE A 324 15.97 22.95 -9.70
C ILE A 324 16.91 23.87 -10.48
N ASP A 325 18.18 23.94 -10.12
CA ASP A 325 19.20 24.72 -10.83
C ASP A 325 19.34 24.26 -12.28
N LEU A 326 19.30 22.94 -12.51
CA LEU A 326 19.35 22.39 -13.88
C LEU A 326 18.16 22.88 -14.72
N VAL A 327 16.96 22.87 -14.17
CA VAL A 327 15.73 23.36 -14.85
C VAL A 327 15.79 24.89 -15.02
N ALA A 328 16.31 25.61 -14.02
CA ALA A 328 16.50 27.04 -14.06
C ALA A 328 17.64 27.49 -15.01
N ASN A 329 18.37 26.51 -15.61
CA ASN A 329 19.55 26.73 -16.46
C ASN A 329 20.74 27.40 -15.73
N ASP A 330 20.80 27.29 -14.39
CA ASP A 330 22.01 27.57 -13.62
C ASP A 330 22.90 26.33 -13.59
N ILE A 331 23.61 26.10 -14.70
CA ILE A 331 24.44 24.91 -14.86
C ILE A 331 25.61 24.81 -13.88
N PRO A 332 26.31 25.92 -13.55
CA PRO A 332 27.32 25.89 -12.49
C PRO A 332 26.79 25.56 -11.10
N GLY A 333 25.65 26.13 -10.70
CA GLY A 333 24.96 25.84 -9.45
C GLY A 333 24.53 24.38 -9.37
N ALA A 334 23.85 23.88 -10.40
CA ALA A 334 23.43 22.48 -10.52
C ALA A 334 24.61 21.50 -10.37
N ALA A 335 25.72 21.76 -11.08
CA ALA A 335 26.90 20.92 -11.00
C ALA A 335 27.59 20.98 -9.61
N SER A 336 27.56 22.12 -8.93
CA SER A 336 28.11 22.30 -7.57
C SER A 336 27.29 21.50 -6.55
N ALA A 337 25.97 21.68 -6.56
CA ALA A 337 25.06 20.96 -5.65
C ALA A 337 25.09 19.45 -5.88
N ALA A 338 25.09 19.02 -7.15
CA ALA A 338 25.17 17.60 -7.50
C ALA A 338 26.48 16.93 -7.07
N ARG A 339 27.66 17.64 -7.13
CA ARG A 339 28.92 17.12 -6.58
C ARG A 339 28.83 16.92 -5.08
N GLN A 340 28.32 17.90 -4.36
CA GLN A 340 28.18 17.81 -2.90
C GLN A 340 27.23 16.67 -2.51
N ALA A 341 26.10 16.51 -3.22
CA ALA A 341 25.16 15.41 -3.02
C ALA A 341 25.82 14.04 -3.25
N ARG A 342 26.56 13.88 -4.36
CA ARG A 342 27.34 12.68 -4.67
C ARG A 342 28.38 12.35 -3.61
N ASP A 343 29.06 13.34 -3.11
CA ASP A 343 30.13 13.16 -2.12
C ASP A 343 29.55 12.71 -0.76
N LEU A 344 28.31 13.07 -0.44
CA LEU A 344 27.57 12.57 0.73
C LEU A 344 27.01 11.14 0.52
N ASN A 345 26.52 10.83 -0.67
CA ASN A 345 26.03 9.49 -1.01
C ASN A 345 26.46 9.10 -2.44
N PRO A 346 27.60 8.41 -2.58
CA PRO A 346 28.11 7.97 -3.89
C PRO A 346 27.26 6.87 -4.58
N GLU A 347 26.34 6.23 -3.86
CA GLU A 347 25.49 5.17 -4.39
C GLU A 347 24.15 5.71 -4.95
N ASP A 348 23.90 7.01 -4.83
CA ASP A 348 22.72 7.64 -5.45
C ASP A 348 23.02 8.01 -6.92
N GLY A 349 22.21 7.48 -7.85
CA GLY A 349 22.33 7.73 -9.28
C GLY A 349 21.92 9.13 -9.73
N VAL A 350 21.04 9.84 -8.97
CA VAL A 350 20.49 11.14 -9.39
C VAL A 350 21.56 12.24 -9.48
N PRO A 351 22.49 12.40 -8.53
CA PRO A 351 23.60 13.35 -8.66
C PRO A 351 24.44 13.13 -9.92
N TYR A 352 24.71 11.87 -10.29
CA TYR A 352 25.46 11.55 -11.51
C TYR A 352 24.66 11.90 -12.77
N TYR A 353 23.34 11.65 -12.77
CA TYR A 353 22.47 12.08 -13.85
C TYR A 353 22.54 13.58 -14.07
N VAL A 354 22.40 14.39 -13.00
CA VAL A 354 22.48 15.86 -13.08
C VAL A 354 23.86 16.31 -13.56
N LEU A 355 24.94 15.75 -13.01
CA LEU A 355 26.31 16.07 -13.42
C LEU A 355 26.55 15.80 -14.91
N ALA A 356 26.10 14.65 -15.42
CA ALA A 356 26.25 14.31 -16.82
C ALA A 356 25.51 15.29 -17.74
N GLN A 357 24.30 15.71 -17.35
CA GLN A 357 23.57 16.76 -18.09
C GLN A 357 24.30 18.10 -18.04
N CYS A 358 24.82 18.51 -16.88
CA CYS A 358 25.60 19.74 -16.73
C CYS A 358 26.85 19.71 -17.61
N TYR A 359 27.57 18.60 -17.68
CA TYR A 359 28.74 18.43 -18.54
C TYR A 359 28.39 18.59 -20.02
N ALA A 360 27.30 17.92 -20.45
CA ALA A 360 26.84 17.99 -21.84
C ALA A 360 26.36 19.39 -22.23
N ILE A 361 25.62 20.07 -21.36
CA ILE A 361 25.12 21.43 -21.61
C ILE A 361 26.30 22.42 -21.67
N SER A 362 27.23 22.36 -20.70
CA SER A 362 28.40 23.26 -20.67
C SER A 362 29.37 23.00 -21.82
N ALA A 363 29.38 21.81 -22.43
CA ALA A 363 30.21 21.52 -23.61
C ALA A 363 29.89 22.43 -24.80
N ALA A 364 28.65 22.94 -24.91
CA ALA A 364 28.28 23.88 -25.96
C ALA A 364 29.01 25.20 -25.90
N ASN A 365 29.48 25.58 -24.70
CA ASN A 365 30.27 26.81 -24.47
C ASN A 365 31.80 26.57 -24.70
N CYS A 366 32.18 25.34 -25.00
CA CYS A 366 33.54 24.95 -25.31
C CYS A 366 33.71 24.85 -26.82
N GLY A 367 34.66 25.54 -27.38
CA GLY A 367 34.91 25.46 -28.81
C GLY A 367 35.62 24.16 -29.27
N GLY A 368 35.36 23.73 -30.48
CA GLY A 368 36.08 22.68 -31.19
C GLY A 368 36.23 21.37 -30.42
N PHE A 369 37.44 20.80 -30.46
CA PHE A 369 37.74 19.50 -29.86
C PHE A 369 37.45 19.43 -28.34
N ALA A 370 37.77 20.49 -27.59
CA ALA A 370 37.52 20.50 -26.15
C ALA A 370 36.05 20.31 -25.80
N GLY A 371 35.12 20.89 -26.58
CA GLY A 371 33.68 20.69 -26.42
C GLY A 371 33.28 19.26 -26.69
N GLN A 372 33.74 18.67 -27.80
CA GLN A 372 33.45 17.27 -28.15
C GLN A 372 34.04 16.30 -27.09
N ALA A 373 35.25 16.52 -26.63
CA ALA A 373 35.93 15.70 -25.60
C ALA A 373 35.22 15.73 -24.24
N THR A 374 34.46 16.80 -23.92
CA THR A 374 33.63 16.90 -22.72
C THR A 374 32.54 15.84 -22.71
N PHE A 375 32.03 15.39 -23.88
CA PHE A 375 31.03 14.35 -23.97
C PHE A 375 31.53 12.96 -23.53
N TRP A 376 32.85 12.71 -23.51
CA TRP A 376 33.37 11.48 -22.92
C TRP A 376 33.10 11.44 -21.41
N ALA A 377 33.34 12.52 -20.70
CA ALA A 377 33.05 12.62 -19.28
C ALA A 377 31.54 12.59 -19.01
N ALA A 378 30.73 13.28 -19.83
CA ALA A 378 29.28 13.21 -19.73
C ALA A 378 28.76 11.77 -19.91
N TYR A 379 29.30 11.03 -20.88
CA TYR A 379 28.96 9.64 -21.13
C TYR A 379 29.32 8.72 -19.96
N ASP A 380 30.55 8.81 -19.43
CA ASP A 380 30.98 8.00 -18.29
C ASP A 380 30.12 8.25 -17.08
N THR A 381 29.84 9.52 -16.80
CA THR A 381 29.04 9.95 -15.66
C THR A 381 27.56 9.50 -15.82
N MET A 382 27.02 9.57 -17.04
CA MET A 382 25.67 9.08 -17.32
C MET A 382 25.59 7.54 -17.25
N SER A 383 26.63 6.84 -17.69
CA SER A 383 26.72 5.38 -17.54
C SER A 383 26.66 4.98 -16.06
N LYS A 384 27.40 5.72 -15.20
CA LYS A 384 27.36 5.50 -13.76
C LYS A 384 25.99 5.82 -13.15
N ALA A 385 25.31 6.87 -13.62
CA ALA A 385 23.94 7.16 -13.22
C ALA A 385 23.00 6.00 -13.52
N ILE A 386 23.07 5.44 -14.74
CA ILE A 386 22.22 4.30 -15.15
C ILE A 386 22.48 3.04 -14.31
N GLU A 387 23.74 2.80 -13.92
CA GLU A 387 24.11 1.68 -13.06
C GLU A 387 23.49 1.80 -11.66
N LEU A 388 23.38 3.01 -11.11
CA LEU A 388 22.94 3.28 -9.75
C LEU A 388 21.45 3.60 -9.64
N LEU A 389 20.81 4.09 -10.71
CA LEU A 389 19.39 4.41 -10.70
C LEU A 389 18.53 3.13 -10.60
N PRO A 390 17.49 3.12 -9.75
CA PRO A 390 16.48 2.06 -9.75
C PRO A 390 15.85 1.85 -11.13
N ALA A 391 15.49 0.62 -11.46
CA ALA A 391 14.93 0.28 -12.77
C ALA A 391 13.61 0.99 -13.08
N ASP A 392 12.85 1.36 -12.04
CA ASP A 392 11.59 2.11 -12.07
C ASP A 392 11.77 3.63 -11.88
N SER A 393 13.00 4.12 -11.83
CA SER A 393 13.29 5.55 -11.70
C SER A 393 12.76 6.35 -12.88
N GLU A 394 12.13 7.49 -12.60
CA GLU A 394 11.65 8.44 -13.63
C GLU A 394 12.78 8.96 -14.55
N TYR A 395 14.04 8.90 -14.10
CA TYR A 395 15.20 9.37 -14.86
C TYR A 395 15.80 8.32 -15.81
N ILE A 396 15.46 7.04 -15.67
CA ILE A 396 16.18 5.96 -16.35
C ILE A 396 16.05 6.02 -17.89
N GLU A 397 14.89 6.32 -18.42
CA GLU A 397 14.67 6.41 -19.87
C GLU A 397 15.32 7.66 -20.47
N SER A 398 15.26 8.79 -19.75
CA SER A 398 15.96 10.01 -20.14
C SER A 398 17.47 9.83 -20.10
N ALA A 399 18.00 9.12 -19.09
CA ALA A 399 19.42 8.80 -18.97
C ALA A 399 19.91 7.94 -20.14
N LYS A 400 19.19 6.88 -20.52
CA LYS A 400 19.52 6.03 -21.69
C LYS A 400 19.50 6.81 -23.00
N THR A 401 18.52 7.68 -23.17
CA THR A 401 18.40 8.54 -24.35
C THR A 401 19.58 9.49 -24.44
N SER A 402 19.92 10.15 -23.32
CA SER A 402 21.07 11.08 -23.22
C SER A 402 22.38 10.38 -23.48
N LEU A 403 22.58 9.17 -22.97
CA LEU A 403 23.78 8.38 -23.18
C LEU A 403 24.07 8.15 -24.68
N ASN A 404 23.04 7.79 -25.45
CA ASN A 404 23.14 7.59 -26.90
C ASN A 404 23.44 8.92 -27.62
N ALA A 405 22.80 10.01 -27.19
CA ALA A 405 23.04 11.34 -27.76
C ALA A 405 24.49 11.81 -27.49
N PHE A 406 25.02 11.58 -26.29
CA PHE A 406 26.40 11.96 -25.93
C PHE A 406 27.41 11.21 -26.82
N ARG A 407 27.22 9.90 -27.03
CA ARG A 407 28.10 9.11 -27.90
C ARG A 407 28.18 9.66 -29.34
N SER A 408 27.07 10.18 -29.86
CA SER A 408 27.05 10.77 -31.21
C SER A 408 27.85 12.08 -31.31
N ARG A 409 28.20 12.70 -30.21
CA ARG A 409 28.96 13.95 -30.11
C ARG A 409 30.46 13.76 -29.84
N PHE A 410 30.94 12.52 -29.74
CA PHE A 410 32.36 12.23 -29.51
C PHE A 410 33.22 12.77 -30.67
N PRO A 411 34.46 13.16 -30.39
CA PRO A 411 35.44 13.43 -31.45
C PRO A 411 35.59 12.24 -32.41
N THR A 412 35.83 12.51 -33.68
CA THR A 412 36.15 11.49 -34.65
C THR A 412 37.54 10.91 -34.42
N SER A 413 37.85 9.77 -35.06
CA SER A 413 39.19 9.19 -35.03
C SER A 413 40.23 10.15 -35.60
N GLU A 414 39.86 10.91 -36.65
CA GLU A 414 40.74 11.92 -37.28
C GLU A 414 41.00 13.09 -36.32
N GLU A 415 39.98 13.63 -35.64
CA GLU A 415 40.13 14.70 -34.62
C GLU A 415 40.99 14.25 -33.45
N CYS A 416 40.82 12.99 -32.97
CA CYS A 416 41.70 12.46 -31.92
C CYS A 416 43.13 12.33 -32.41
N PHE A 417 43.40 11.89 -33.62
CA PHE A 417 44.72 11.79 -34.21
C PHE A 417 45.41 13.16 -34.30
N PHE A 418 44.73 14.20 -34.78
CA PHE A 418 45.28 15.57 -34.84
C PHE A 418 45.54 16.17 -33.45
N ASN A 419 44.96 15.68 -32.38
CA ASN A 419 45.22 16.07 -30.99
C ASN A 419 46.19 15.10 -30.29
N GLU A 420 46.90 14.22 -31.02
CA GLU A 420 47.89 13.26 -30.50
C GLU A 420 47.30 12.28 -29.47
N LEU A 421 46.02 11.97 -29.54
CA LEU A 421 45.31 11.11 -28.57
C LEU A 421 45.04 9.71 -29.16
N GLN A 422 45.38 8.69 -28.38
CA GLN A 422 45.12 7.29 -28.71
C GLN A 422 43.87 6.81 -28.01
N ALA A 423 43.04 5.97 -28.71
CA ALA A 423 41.87 5.35 -28.14
C ALA A 423 42.25 4.58 -26.87
N GLY A 424 41.44 4.73 -25.82
CA GLY A 424 41.66 4.13 -24.49
C GLY A 424 42.64 4.89 -23.58
N SER A 425 43.39 5.89 -24.09
CA SER A 425 44.24 6.70 -23.23
C SER A 425 43.43 7.60 -22.29
N ARG A 426 44.07 8.01 -21.18
CA ARG A 426 43.45 8.95 -20.21
C ARG A 426 43.41 10.35 -20.81
N TYR A 427 42.30 11.02 -20.60
CA TYR A 427 42.10 12.41 -20.97
C TYR A 427 41.52 13.20 -19.79
N THR A 428 42.10 14.35 -19.49
CA THR A 428 41.54 15.27 -18.50
C THR A 428 40.77 16.36 -19.24
N VAL A 429 39.46 16.44 -18.95
CA VAL A 429 38.61 17.48 -19.55
C VAL A 429 39.06 18.85 -19.12
N THR A 430 39.18 19.77 -20.05
CA THR A 430 39.72 21.12 -19.81
C THR A 430 38.68 22.23 -19.80
N CYS A 431 37.43 21.91 -20.11
CA CYS A 431 36.39 22.91 -20.33
C CYS A 431 35.04 22.55 -19.66
N GLY A 432 34.23 23.57 -19.47
CA GLY A 432 32.88 23.45 -18.93
C GLY A 432 32.88 23.02 -17.47
N THR A 433 31.71 22.57 -17.00
CA THR A 433 31.52 22.05 -15.63
C THR A 433 32.24 20.71 -15.41
N ALA A 434 32.70 20.05 -16.46
CA ALA A 434 33.50 18.82 -16.41
C ALA A 434 35.01 19.09 -16.29
N ALA A 435 35.47 20.33 -16.27
CA ALA A 435 36.91 20.65 -16.17
C ALA A 435 37.56 19.93 -14.98
N GLY A 436 38.67 19.23 -15.22
CA GLY A 436 39.39 18.42 -14.23
C GLY A 436 38.88 16.95 -14.14
N VAL A 437 37.77 16.60 -14.74
CA VAL A 437 37.31 15.22 -14.77
C VAL A 437 38.20 14.39 -15.70
N VAL A 438 38.61 13.22 -15.20
CA VAL A 438 39.41 12.26 -15.96
C VAL A 438 38.46 11.23 -16.61
N THR A 439 38.61 11.02 -17.90
CA THR A 439 37.90 10.08 -18.74
C THR A 439 38.82 9.31 -19.67
N SER A 440 38.29 8.46 -20.52
CA SER A 440 39.06 7.75 -21.53
C SER A 440 38.72 8.27 -22.93
N VAL A 441 39.74 8.36 -23.78
CA VAL A 441 39.57 8.70 -25.20
C VAL A 441 38.76 7.61 -25.91
N ARG A 442 37.65 8.00 -26.51
CA ARG A 442 36.78 7.14 -27.30
C ARG A 442 36.41 7.83 -28.61
N PRO A 443 37.14 7.56 -29.69
CA PRO A 443 36.75 8.10 -30.97
C PRO A 443 35.37 7.60 -31.42
N ARG A 444 34.66 8.45 -32.13
CA ARG A 444 33.43 8.12 -32.83
C ARG A 444 33.71 7.34 -34.12
#